data_bdcc4411583639c07c4d77a30c62c612
#
_entry.id   bdcc4411583639c07c4d77a30c62c612
#
_cell.length_a   1.000
_cell.length_b   1.000
_cell.length_c   1.000
_cell.angle_alpha   90.00
_cell.angle_beta   90.00
_cell.angle_gamma   90.00
#
_symmetry.space_group_name_H-M   'P 1'
#
loop_
_entity.id
_entity.type
_entity.pdbx_description
1 polymer ?
#
loop_
_entity_poly.entity_id
_entity_poly.type
_entity_poly.pdbx_seq_one_letter_code
_entity_poly.pdbx_strand_id
1 'polypeptide(L)'
;MLGLPFVSVGGESALRLDVPAGRLHAFGASYAVDEMFVVLAATLALTAALLLVTLLFGRVWCGWSCPQTLLGDLTAWVEPERRKRPRRWRRPLGFAAVALVSAVASANLVWYFVPPAEFFRRLAAGALGPVVAGSWAAGFAVLFLDLAFLRQRFCATACPYAKLQGVLFDRSTLVVAYDARRAQDCVDCGACVRVCPTGIDIRHGLQMECIACAACIDACEPVMRKLRRAPDLIGYVYGEPGGRPRLARPAALVLAGVTAVTLAVLVATVAGRAPLGLTVLGDEAYAPRRTPDGRVLNTLSVGLENRGRRPVEVDLALEPGAGGEAELRPARVALAAGERRRVRVLAAVRGLPEGRSAARVVARPRPDGEAPGEAASAAVSLVAPEVK
;
A
#
# COMPACT_ATOMS: atom_id res chain seq x y z
N MET A 1 -0.08 8.41 8.20
CA MET A 1 -0.05 8.48 6.73
C MET A 1 0.49 9.80 6.19
N LEU A 2 0.07 10.98 6.66
CA LEU A 2 0.55 12.27 6.14
C LEU A 2 2.07 12.48 6.26
N GLY A 3 2.72 11.93 7.28
CA GLY A 3 4.16 12.09 7.50
C GLY A 3 5.07 11.09 6.79
N LEU A 4 4.55 9.96 6.30
CA LEU A 4 5.38 8.89 5.71
C LEU A 4 6.26 9.35 4.53
N PRO A 5 5.80 10.19 3.58
CA PRO A 5 6.64 10.66 2.49
C PRO A 5 7.82 11.52 2.93
N PHE A 6 7.74 12.14 4.14
CA PHE A 6 8.79 12.99 4.70
C PHE A 6 9.82 12.22 5.52
N VAL A 7 9.48 11.00 5.93
CA VAL A 7 10.44 10.12 6.64
C VAL A 7 11.37 9.51 5.62
N SER A 8 12.68 9.69 5.78
CA SER A 8 13.69 9.07 4.93
C SER A 8 14.37 7.92 5.66
N VAL A 9 14.49 6.78 4.97
CA VAL A 9 15.22 5.60 5.45
C VAL A 9 16.22 5.20 4.37
N GLY A 10 17.52 5.26 4.68
CA GLY A 10 18.56 4.94 3.71
C GLY A 10 18.68 5.94 2.54
N GLY A 11 18.26 7.20 2.74
CA GLY A 11 18.32 8.26 1.72
C GLY A 11 17.09 8.35 0.82
N GLU A 12 16.13 7.41 0.94
CA GLU A 12 14.88 7.38 0.18
C GLU A 12 13.68 7.59 1.11
N SER A 13 12.54 8.06 0.57
CA SER A 13 11.30 8.17 1.36
C SER A 13 10.87 6.81 1.90
N ALA A 14 10.37 6.75 3.13
CA ALA A 14 9.98 5.52 3.81
C ALA A 14 8.96 4.68 3.01
N LEU A 15 8.12 5.33 2.21
CA LEU A 15 7.24 4.66 1.25
C LEU A 15 7.14 5.53 -0.01
N ARG A 16 7.64 5.01 -1.15
CA ARG A 16 7.59 5.69 -2.44
C ARG A 16 7.48 4.69 -3.58
N LEU A 17 6.57 4.94 -4.50
CA LEU A 17 6.46 4.23 -5.77
C LEU A 17 7.18 5.03 -6.87
N ASP A 18 8.36 4.59 -7.24
CA ASP A 18 9.14 5.16 -8.33
C ASP A 18 8.68 4.54 -9.66
N VAL A 19 7.71 5.19 -10.30
CA VAL A 19 7.12 4.69 -11.55
C VAL A 19 8.11 4.64 -12.70
N PRO A 20 8.96 5.68 -12.94
CA PRO A 20 9.98 5.62 -13.99
C PRO A 20 10.99 4.49 -13.81
N ALA A 21 11.40 4.20 -12.58
CA ALA A 21 12.32 3.13 -12.27
C ALA A 21 11.64 1.75 -12.12
N GLY A 22 10.29 1.70 -12.08
CA GLY A 22 9.53 0.48 -11.81
C GLY A 22 9.84 -0.12 -10.45
N ARG A 23 9.94 0.72 -9.39
CA ARG A 23 10.35 0.31 -8.03
C ARG A 23 9.40 0.80 -6.96
N LEU A 24 9.16 -0.03 -5.97
CA LEU A 24 8.56 0.35 -4.71
C LEU A 24 9.64 0.41 -3.63
N HIS A 25 9.88 1.60 -3.09
CA HIS A 25 10.71 1.78 -1.90
C HIS A 25 9.81 1.68 -0.66
N ALA A 26 10.11 0.75 0.25
CA ALA A 26 9.37 0.56 1.48
C ALA A 26 10.31 0.30 2.64
N PHE A 27 10.33 1.22 3.61
CA PHE A 27 11.09 1.14 4.87
C PHE A 27 12.59 0.81 4.68
N GLY A 28 13.21 1.39 3.64
CA GLY A 28 14.62 1.19 3.29
C GLY A 28 14.90 -0.05 2.45
N ALA A 29 13.89 -0.83 2.08
CA ALA A 29 13.98 -1.88 1.07
C ALA A 29 13.43 -1.37 -0.27
N SER A 30 14.00 -1.84 -1.38
CA SER A 30 13.54 -1.55 -2.74
C SER A 30 13.04 -2.83 -3.38
N TYR A 31 11.81 -2.80 -3.91
CA TYR A 31 11.17 -3.91 -4.60
C TYR A 31 10.97 -3.55 -6.07
N ALA A 32 11.44 -4.39 -6.97
CA ALA A 32 11.28 -4.19 -8.40
C ALA A 32 9.93 -4.76 -8.90
N VAL A 33 9.53 -4.41 -10.12
CA VAL A 33 8.27 -4.87 -10.72
C VAL A 33 8.19 -6.40 -10.82
N ASP A 34 9.30 -7.06 -11.03
CA ASP A 34 9.43 -8.53 -11.04
C ASP A 34 9.17 -9.16 -9.65
N GLU A 35 9.22 -8.37 -8.57
CA GLU A 35 8.90 -8.78 -7.19
C GLU A 35 7.49 -8.36 -6.74
N MET A 36 6.60 -8.05 -7.68
CA MET A 36 5.21 -7.62 -7.36
C MET A 36 4.42 -8.65 -6.54
N PHE A 37 4.85 -9.91 -6.50
CA PHE A 37 4.26 -10.92 -5.62
C PHE A 37 4.38 -10.56 -4.12
N VAL A 38 5.41 -9.83 -3.71
CA VAL A 38 5.55 -9.32 -2.33
C VAL A 38 4.47 -8.26 -2.05
N VAL A 39 4.24 -7.36 -3.01
CA VAL A 39 3.19 -6.33 -2.91
C VAL A 39 1.81 -6.98 -2.87
N LEU A 40 1.58 -8.02 -3.68
CA LEU A 40 0.35 -8.80 -3.66
C LEU A 40 0.14 -9.48 -2.30
N ALA A 41 1.17 -10.15 -1.77
CA ALA A 41 1.11 -10.80 -0.46
C ALA A 41 0.81 -9.79 0.66
N ALA A 42 1.46 -8.60 0.63
CA ALA A 42 1.22 -7.52 1.58
C ALA A 42 -0.23 -6.98 1.48
N THR A 43 -0.74 -6.82 0.27
CA THR A 43 -2.12 -6.36 0.03
C THR A 43 -3.14 -7.38 0.53
N LEU A 44 -2.92 -8.67 0.26
CA LEU A 44 -3.79 -9.73 0.76
C LEU A 44 -3.77 -9.83 2.29
N ALA A 45 -2.59 -9.77 2.91
CA ALA A 45 -2.46 -9.78 4.36
C ALA A 45 -3.14 -8.57 5.01
N LEU A 46 -2.95 -7.36 4.46
CA LEU A 46 -3.61 -6.15 4.93
C LEU A 46 -5.13 -6.23 4.78
N THR A 47 -5.62 -6.73 3.64
CA THR A 47 -7.06 -6.89 3.40
C THR A 47 -7.67 -7.87 4.38
N ALA A 48 -7.05 -9.04 4.58
CA ALA A 48 -7.51 -10.04 5.54
C ALA A 48 -7.54 -9.48 6.97
N ALA A 49 -6.49 -8.74 7.38
CA ALA A 49 -6.42 -8.09 8.68
C ALA A 49 -7.53 -7.05 8.86
N LEU A 50 -7.79 -6.20 7.86
CA LEU A 50 -8.87 -5.20 7.89
C LEU A 50 -10.26 -5.86 7.97
N LEU A 51 -10.48 -6.97 7.26
CA LEU A 51 -11.72 -7.73 7.35
C LEU A 51 -11.90 -8.37 8.74
N LEU A 52 -10.83 -8.90 9.33
CA LEU A 52 -10.86 -9.44 10.69
C LEU A 52 -11.18 -8.35 11.72
N VAL A 53 -10.52 -7.19 11.64
CA VAL A 53 -10.80 -6.03 12.50
C VAL A 53 -12.26 -5.59 12.35
N THR A 54 -12.78 -5.56 11.11
CA THR A 54 -14.17 -5.22 10.84
C THR A 54 -15.16 -6.22 11.43
N LEU A 55 -14.88 -7.50 11.31
CA LEU A 55 -15.73 -8.55 11.89
C LEU A 55 -15.80 -8.45 13.42
N LEU A 56 -14.68 -8.10 14.08
CA LEU A 56 -14.59 -8.01 15.55
C LEU A 56 -15.11 -6.68 16.07
N PHE A 57 -14.68 -5.58 15.47
CA PHE A 57 -14.88 -4.22 15.97
C PHE A 57 -15.81 -3.36 15.09
N GLY A 58 -16.45 -3.97 14.10
CA GLY A 58 -17.39 -3.26 13.23
C GLY A 58 -16.74 -2.11 12.47
N ARG A 59 -17.40 -0.96 12.48
CA ARG A 59 -16.97 0.24 11.73
C ARG A 59 -16.14 1.23 12.56
N VAL A 60 -15.45 0.78 13.60
CA VAL A 60 -14.60 1.66 14.43
C VAL A 60 -13.54 2.35 13.58
N TRP A 61 -12.93 1.65 12.61
CA TRP A 61 -12.01 2.27 11.65
C TRP A 61 -12.66 3.44 10.89
N CYS A 62 -13.90 3.27 10.41
CA CYS A 62 -14.59 4.30 9.65
C CYS A 62 -14.90 5.55 10.47
N GLY A 63 -15.24 5.38 11.75
CA GLY A 63 -15.57 6.49 12.64
C GLY A 63 -14.35 7.24 13.19
N TRP A 64 -13.20 6.56 13.37
CA TRP A 64 -12.08 7.09 14.14
C TRP A 64 -10.79 7.30 13.35
N SER A 65 -10.54 6.52 12.31
CA SER A 65 -9.24 6.51 11.62
C SER A 65 -9.34 6.71 10.11
N CYS A 66 -10.53 6.63 9.52
CA CYS A 66 -10.73 6.81 8.10
C CYS A 66 -10.40 8.25 7.69
N PRO A 67 -9.55 8.47 6.67
CA PRO A 67 -9.21 9.81 6.18
C PRO A 67 -10.45 10.64 5.81
N GLN A 68 -11.47 10.02 5.21
CA GLN A 68 -12.73 10.67 4.85
C GLN A 68 -13.44 11.27 6.07
N THR A 69 -13.53 10.52 7.17
CA THR A 69 -14.17 10.99 8.39
C THR A 69 -13.33 12.08 9.05
N LEU A 70 -12.00 11.88 9.15
CA LEU A 70 -11.09 12.86 9.75
C LEU A 70 -11.10 14.20 8.98
N LEU A 71 -11.01 14.17 7.66
CA LEU A 71 -11.06 15.38 6.82
C LEU A 71 -12.46 16.01 6.86
N GLY A 72 -13.51 15.21 6.89
CA GLY A 72 -14.88 15.66 7.09
C GLY A 72 -15.08 16.40 8.41
N ASP A 73 -14.57 15.86 9.51
CA ASP A 73 -14.66 16.47 10.85
C ASP A 73 -13.79 17.73 10.95
N LEU A 74 -12.57 17.71 10.40
CA LEU A 74 -11.71 18.89 10.33
C LEU A 74 -12.37 20.05 9.59
N THR A 75 -13.24 19.77 8.63
CA THR A 75 -13.98 20.76 7.83
C THR A 75 -15.46 20.90 8.23
N ALA A 76 -15.90 20.31 9.36
CA ALA A 76 -17.31 20.30 9.82
C ALA A 76 -17.90 21.70 10.04
N TRP A 77 -17.07 22.71 10.32
CA TRP A 77 -17.49 24.10 10.50
C TRP A 77 -17.99 24.79 9.21
N VAL A 78 -17.76 24.21 8.04
CA VAL A 78 -18.30 24.67 6.74
C VAL A 78 -19.75 24.22 6.56
N GLU A 79 -20.22 23.22 7.31
CA GLU A 79 -21.53 22.59 7.15
C GLU A 79 -22.66 23.52 7.62
N PRO A 80 -23.56 23.96 6.74
CA PRO A 80 -24.62 24.92 7.10
C PRO A 80 -25.67 24.31 8.04
N GLU A 81 -25.90 23.00 7.96
CA GLU A 81 -26.97 22.31 8.71
C GLU A 81 -26.61 22.12 10.20
N ARG A 82 -25.33 22.04 10.55
CA ARG A 82 -24.88 21.89 11.95
C ARG A 82 -24.91 23.19 12.76
N ARG A 83 -25.00 24.37 12.13
CA ARG A 83 -25.04 25.67 12.82
C ARG A 83 -26.31 26.43 12.53
N LYS A 84 -27.02 26.83 13.59
CA LYS A 84 -28.29 27.56 13.56
C LYS A 84 -28.28 28.90 12.80
N ARG A 85 -27.14 29.52 12.51
CA ARG A 85 -26.97 30.70 11.60
C ARG A 85 -25.48 30.88 11.26
N PRO A 86 -25.01 30.45 10.06
CA PRO A 86 -23.65 30.79 9.65
C PRO A 86 -23.58 32.30 9.31
N ARG A 87 -22.63 33.00 9.92
CA ARG A 87 -22.32 34.39 9.58
C ARG A 87 -21.86 34.44 8.10
N ARG A 88 -22.40 35.35 7.30
CA ARG A 88 -22.20 35.39 5.83
C ARG A 88 -20.73 35.33 5.38
N TRP A 89 -19.82 35.94 6.13
CA TRP A 89 -18.39 35.95 5.83
C TRP A 89 -17.68 34.63 6.17
N ARG A 90 -18.27 33.73 6.97
CA ARG A 90 -17.67 32.44 7.33
C ARG A 90 -17.77 31.39 6.20
N ARG A 91 -18.73 31.54 5.28
CA ARG A 91 -18.86 30.64 4.13
C ARG A 91 -17.64 30.67 3.22
N PRO A 92 -17.17 31.83 2.68
CA PRO A 92 -16.01 31.85 1.81
C PRO A 92 -14.74 31.38 2.53
N LEU A 93 -14.56 31.73 3.81
CA LEU A 93 -13.42 31.22 4.60
C LEU A 93 -13.48 29.70 4.77
N GLY A 94 -14.68 29.12 4.89
CA GLY A 94 -14.89 27.69 4.94
C GLY A 94 -14.49 26.99 3.65
N PHE A 95 -14.96 27.48 2.53
CA PHE A 95 -14.57 26.92 1.24
C PHE A 95 -13.07 27.09 0.98
N ALA A 96 -12.45 28.20 1.39
CA ALA A 96 -11.00 28.38 1.28
C ALA A 96 -10.23 27.34 2.11
N ALA A 97 -10.70 27.04 3.33
CA ALA A 97 -10.05 26.00 4.13
C ALA A 97 -10.26 24.59 3.57
N VAL A 98 -11.47 24.27 3.08
CA VAL A 98 -11.70 23.01 2.36
C VAL A 98 -10.77 22.90 1.16
N ALA A 99 -10.60 23.99 0.39
CA ALA A 99 -9.68 24.02 -0.74
C ALA A 99 -8.24 23.78 -0.31
N LEU A 100 -7.78 24.44 0.76
CA LEU A 100 -6.43 24.25 1.31
C LEU A 100 -6.23 22.80 1.78
N VAL A 101 -7.15 22.25 2.55
CA VAL A 101 -7.09 20.86 3.03
C VAL A 101 -7.07 19.88 1.85
N SER A 102 -7.92 20.10 0.84
CA SER A 102 -7.95 19.26 -0.38
C SER A 102 -6.66 19.36 -1.17
N ALA A 103 -6.08 20.56 -1.29
CA ALA A 103 -4.81 20.77 -2.00
C ALA A 103 -3.65 20.04 -1.29
N VAL A 104 -3.57 20.15 0.04
CA VAL A 104 -2.54 19.46 0.84
C VAL A 104 -2.73 17.95 0.82
N ALA A 105 -3.97 17.47 0.98
CA ALA A 105 -4.27 16.04 0.96
C ALA A 105 -3.98 15.43 -0.43
N SER A 106 -4.32 16.13 -1.52
CA SER A 106 -3.98 15.71 -2.88
C SER A 106 -2.48 15.73 -3.12
N ALA A 107 -1.77 16.77 -2.66
CA ALA A 107 -0.30 16.82 -2.74
C ALA A 107 0.33 15.64 -1.98
N ASN A 108 -0.21 15.30 -0.80
CA ASN A 108 0.28 14.14 -0.03
C ASN A 108 0.17 12.82 -0.80
N LEU A 109 -0.88 12.62 -1.60
CA LEU A 109 -0.97 11.44 -2.49
C LEU A 109 0.11 11.46 -3.56
N VAL A 110 0.39 12.63 -4.14
CA VAL A 110 1.46 12.80 -5.16
C VAL A 110 2.85 12.54 -4.57
N TRP A 111 3.08 12.88 -3.28
CA TRP A 111 4.37 12.69 -2.62
C TRP A 111 4.76 11.22 -2.41
N TYR A 112 3.82 10.28 -2.56
CA TYR A 112 4.16 8.86 -2.64
C TYR A 112 4.80 8.44 -3.97
N PHE A 113 4.74 9.31 -5.00
CA PHE A 113 5.33 9.08 -6.32
C PHE A 113 6.53 10.00 -6.57
N VAL A 114 6.46 11.24 -6.09
CA VAL A 114 7.50 12.25 -6.25
C VAL A 114 7.94 12.72 -4.86
N PRO A 115 9.24 12.64 -4.52
CA PRO A 115 9.72 13.08 -3.20
C PRO A 115 9.27 14.51 -2.88
N PRO A 116 8.84 14.80 -1.63
CA PRO A 116 8.36 16.12 -1.25
C PRO A 116 9.34 17.26 -1.58
N ALA A 117 10.63 17.08 -1.31
CA ALA A 117 11.66 18.06 -1.60
C ALA A 117 11.72 18.39 -3.10
N GLU A 118 11.64 17.38 -3.96
CA GLU A 118 11.62 17.54 -5.41
C GLU A 118 10.32 18.20 -5.88
N PHE A 119 9.20 17.81 -5.32
CA PHE A 119 7.89 18.41 -5.62
C PHE A 119 7.90 19.91 -5.33
N PHE A 120 8.33 20.33 -4.14
CA PHE A 120 8.37 21.74 -3.77
C PHE A 120 9.40 22.53 -4.58
N ARG A 121 10.56 21.96 -4.89
CA ARG A 121 11.55 22.58 -5.76
C ARG A 121 11.00 22.85 -7.16
N ARG A 122 10.35 21.84 -7.78
CA ARG A 122 9.73 21.97 -9.11
C ARG A 122 8.54 22.93 -9.09
N LEU A 123 7.76 22.94 -8.03
CA LEU A 123 6.65 23.87 -7.85
C LEU A 123 7.14 25.33 -7.81
N ALA A 124 8.17 25.60 -7.02
CA ALA A 124 8.76 26.95 -6.92
C ALA A 124 9.38 27.43 -8.24
N ALA A 125 9.93 26.50 -9.04
CA ALA A 125 10.48 26.77 -10.37
C ALA A 125 9.42 26.84 -11.49
N GLY A 126 8.13 26.59 -11.20
CA GLY A 126 7.07 26.48 -12.22
C GLY A 126 7.23 25.28 -13.17
N ALA A 127 8.02 24.26 -12.78
CA ALA A 127 8.45 23.14 -13.64
C ALA A 127 7.93 21.79 -13.16
N LEU A 128 6.70 21.72 -12.65
CA LEU A 128 6.10 20.47 -12.14
C LEU A 128 5.93 19.37 -13.20
N GLY A 129 5.89 19.72 -14.46
CA GLY A 129 5.55 18.81 -15.54
C GLY A 129 4.05 18.47 -15.60
N PRO A 130 3.54 18.14 -16.81
CA PRO A 130 2.09 18.02 -17.04
C PRO A 130 1.45 16.85 -16.29
N VAL A 131 2.14 15.74 -16.15
CA VAL A 131 1.60 14.54 -15.44
C VAL A 131 1.44 14.81 -13.95
N VAL A 132 2.46 15.35 -13.29
CA VAL A 132 2.43 15.64 -11.84
C VAL A 132 1.43 16.75 -11.53
N ALA A 133 1.44 17.83 -12.30
CA ALA A 133 0.50 18.93 -12.13
C ALA A 133 -0.95 18.49 -12.41
N GLY A 134 -1.19 17.71 -13.46
CA GLY A 134 -2.49 17.16 -13.81
C GLY A 134 -3.01 16.18 -12.75
N SER A 135 -2.18 15.30 -12.23
CA SER A 135 -2.55 14.36 -11.15
C SER A 135 -2.90 15.10 -9.87
N TRP A 136 -2.11 16.13 -9.52
CA TRP A 136 -2.40 16.97 -8.36
C TRP A 136 -3.70 17.74 -8.51
N ALA A 137 -3.91 18.38 -9.67
CA ALA A 137 -5.14 19.12 -9.96
C ALA A 137 -6.39 18.23 -9.97
N ALA A 138 -6.31 17.04 -10.57
CA ALA A 138 -7.39 16.07 -10.59
C ALA A 138 -7.72 15.57 -9.17
N GLY A 139 -6.71 15.18 -8.40
CA GLY A 139 -6.87 14.78 -7.00
C GLY A 139 -7.46 15.91 -6.14
N PHE A 140 -6.99 17.14 -6.33
CA PHE A 140 -7.55 18.33 -5.68
C PHE A 140 -9.04 18.48 -6.01
N ALA A 141 -9.41 18.43 -7.29
CA ALA A 141 -10.79 18.60 -7.73
C ALA A 141 -11.72 17.53 -7.11
N VAL A 142 -11.30 16.26 -7.14
CA VAL A 142 -12.05 15.14 -6.56
C VAL A 142 -12.24 15.34 -5.05
N LEU A 143 -11.17 15.60 -4.31
CA LEU A 143 -11.21 15.79 -2.86
C LEU A 143 -12.00 17.06 -2.47
N PHE A 144 -11.85 18.14 -3.23
CA PHE A 144 -12.59 19.37 -2.98
C PHE A 144 -14.10 19.18 -3.20
N LEU A 145 -14.50 18.53 -4.30
CA LEU A 145 -15.92 18.25 -4.58
C LEU A 145 -16.50 17.30 -3.52
N ASP A 146 -15.74 16.29 -3.12
CA ASP A 146 -16.17 15.37 -2.07
C ASP A 146 -16.34 16.09 -0.73
N LEU A 147 -15.31 16.78 -0.23
CA LEU A 147 -15.33 17.44 1.07
C LEU A 147 -16.28 18.66 1.11
N ALA A 148 -16.51 19.33 0.00
CA ALA A 148 -17.41 20.47 -0.07
C ALA A 148 -18.89 20.06 -0.15
N PHE A 149 -19.21 18.96 -0.85
CA PHE A 149 -20.60 18.63 -1.23
C PHE A 149 -21.06 17.24 -0.77
N LEU A 150 -20.23 16.19 -0.91
CA LEU A 150 -20.61 14.81 -0.62
C LEU A 150 -20.35 14.43 0.84
N ARG A 151 -19.13 14.67 1.31
CA ARG A 151 -18.73 14.40 2.71
C ARG A 151 -19.06 12.97 3.13
N GLN A 152 -19.68 12.80 4.30
CA GLN A 152 -20.05 11.48 4.85
C GLN A 152 -21.19 10.80 4.06
N ARG A 153 -21.89 11.50 3.16
CA ARG A 153 -22.85 10.87 2.22
C ARG A 153 -22.12 9.88 1.29
N PHE A 154 -20.86 10.18 0.94
CA PHE A 154 -20.04 9.24 0.19
C PHE A 154 -19.93 7.87 0.89
N CYS A 155 -19.75 7.86 2.23
CA CYS A 155 -19.68 6.62 3.02
C CYS A 155 -20.98 5.82 2.96
N ALA A 156 -22.14 6.50 2.95
CA ALA A 156 -23.45 5.86 2.91
C ALA A 156 -23.80 5.32 1.51
N THR A 157 -23.39 6.02 0.43
CA THR A 157 -23.87 5.74 -0.92
C THR A 157 -22.86 5.03 -1.82
N ALA A 158 -21.63 5.49 -1.85
CA ALA A 158 -20.64 5.13 -2.86
C ALA A 158 -19.47 4.28 -2.34
N CYS A 159 -19.13 4.33 -1.04
CA CYS A 159 -17.97 3.63 -0.51
C CYS A 159 -18.13 2.11 -0.59
N PRO A 160 -17.31 1.39 -1.40
CA PRO A 160 -17.44 -0.06 -1.54
C PRO A 160 -17.07 -0.80 -0.25
N TYR A 161 -16.11 -0.26 0.51
CA TYR A 161 -15.68 -0.83 1.78
C TYR A 161 -16.80 -0.79 2.84
N ALA A 162 -17.56 0.32 2.90
CA ALA A 162 -18.68 0.43 3.83
C ALA A 162 -19.78 -0.61 3.53
N LYS A 163 -20.02 -0.91 2.25
CA LYS A 163 -20.98 -1.96 1.83
C LYS A 163 -20.48 -3.36 2.20
N LEU A 164 -19.21 -3.65 1.90
CA LEU A 164 -18.59 -4.94 2.26
C LEU A 164 -18.62 -5.18 3.77
N GLN A 165 -18.32 -4.17 4.58
CA GLN A 165 -18.38 -4.27 6.04
C GLN A 165 -19.78 -4.64 6.55
N GLY A 166 -20.83 -4.08 5.95
CA GLY A 166 -22.20 -4.37 6.35
C GLY A 166 -22.59 -5.84 6.21
N VAL A 167 -22.02 -6.55 5.22
CA VAL A 167 -22.26 -8.00 5.03
C VAL A 167 -21.51 -8.85 6.07
N LEU A 168 -20.42 -8.33 6.65
CA LEU A 168 -19.61 -9.04 7.63
C LEU A 168 -20.17 -8.96 9.06
N PHE A 169 -21.12 -8.08 9.33
CA PHE A 169 -21.66 -7.90 10.68
C PHE A 169 -22.46 -9.12 11.13
N ASP A 170 -22.23 -9.51 12.36
CA ASP A 170 -22.99 -10.55 13.04
C ASP A 170 -23.44 -10.09 14.44
N ARG A 171 -24.13 -10.97 15.15
CA ARG A 171 -24.67 -10.70 16.50
C ARG A 171 -23.60 -10.47 17.59
N SER A 172 -22.33 -10.56 17.26
CA SER A 172 -21.21 -10.36 18.21
C SER A 172 -20.22 -9.32 17.70
N THR A 173 -20.55 -8.60 16.64
CA THR A 173 -19.75 -7.47 16.13
C THR A 173 -20.01 -6.23 16.98
N LEU A 174 -18.96 -5.44 17.25
CA LEU A 174 -19.09 -4.17 18.00
C LEU A 174 -19.84 -3.15 17.14
N VAL A 175 -20.92 -2.60 17.63
CA VAL A 175 -21.76 -1.58 16.96
C VAL A 175 -22.19 -0.51 17.94
N VAL A 176 -22.63 0.64 17.42
CA VAL A 176 -23.35 1.64 18.22
C VAL A 176 -24.83 1.33 18.14
N ALA A 177 -25.49 1.19 19.28
CA ALA A 177 -26.92 0.91 19.33
C ALA A 177 -27.63 1.74 20.42
N TYR A 178 -28.92 1.94 20.19
CA TYR A 178 -29.85 2.49 21.15
C TYR A 178 -30.53 1.35 21.94
N ASP A 179 -30.60 1.47 23.26
CA ASP A 179 -31.27 0.47 24.10
C ASP A 179 -32.80 0.68 24.10
N ALA A 180 -33.49 -0.02 23.21
CA ALA A 180 -34.93 0.06 23.09
C ALA A 180 -35.69 -0.45 24.36
N ARG A 181 -35.05 -1.24 25.21
CA ARG A 181 -35.64 -1.68 26.49
C ARG A 181 -35.77 -0.53 27.48
N ARG A 182 -35.00 0.55 27.25
CA ARG A 182 -35.00 1.78 28.04
C ARG A 182 -35.61 2.94 27.30
N ALA A 183 -36.51 2.68 26.36
CA ALA A 183 -37.16 3.73 25.54
C ALA A 183 -37.87 4.80 26.40
N GLN A 184 -38.38 4.45 27.57
CA GLN A 184 -38.99 5.37 28.55
C GLN A 184 -38.00 6.42 29.08
N ASP A 185 -36.72 6.16 29.03
CA ASP A 185 -35.67 7.11 29.41
C ASP A 185 -35.40 8.15 28.31
N CYS A 186 -35.85 7.92 27.09
CA CYS A 186 -35.73 8.85 25.99
C CYS A 186 -36.78 9.96 26.11
N VAL A 187 -36.32 11.23 26.01
CA VAL A 187 -37.21 12.40 26.00
C VAL A 187 -37.46 12.95 24.61
N ASP A 188 -37.16 12.20 23.61
CA ASP A 188 -37.36 12.54 22.20
C ASP A 188 -36.79 13.89 21.76
N CYS A 189 -35.68 14.32 22.37
CA CYS A 189 -35.04 15.59 22.08
C CYS A 189 -34.37 15.67 20.69
N GLY A 190 -34.21 14.56 19.99
CA GLY A 190 -33.61 14.46 18.66
C GLY A 190 -32.12 14.88 18.58
N ALA A 191 -31.43 15.02 19.70
CA ALA A 191 -30.03 15.45 19.70
C ALA A 191 -29.13 14.47 18.96
N CYS A 192 -29.34 13.15 19.15
CA CYS A 192 -28.60 12.09 18.47
C CYS A 192 -28.74 12.12 16.95
N VAL A 193 -29.94 12.48 16.44
CA VAL A 193 -30.20 12.60 14.99
C VAL A 193 -29.52 13.84 14.40
N ARG A 194 -29.62 14.99 15.11
CA ARG A 194 -29.02 16.24 14.62
C ARG A 194 -27.50 16.22 14.53
N VAL A 195 -26.83 15.45 15.37
CA VAL A 195 -25.35 15.37 15.34
C VAL A 195 -24.84 14.28 14.41
N CYS A 196 -25.71 13.40 13.92
CA CYS A 196 -25.29 12.29 13.08
C CYS A 196 -24.73 12.78 11.73
N PRO A 197 -23.45 12.47 11.40
CA PRO A 197 -22.86 12.95 10.16
C PRO A 197 -23.46 12.27 8.91
N THR A 198 -24.01 11.06 9.05
CA THR A 198 -24.68 10.34 7.98
C THR A 198 -26.20 10.56 7.95
N GLY A 199 -26.74 11.31 8.94
CA GLY A 199 -28.15 11.70 8.98
C GLY A 199 -29.12 10.59 9.39
N ILE A 200 -28.62 9.50 10.03
CA ILE A 200 -29.48 8.41 10.47
C ILE A 200 -30.17 8.72 11.83
N ASP A 201 -31.27 8.07 12.08
CA ASP A 201 -31.90 8.01 13.39
C ASP A 201 -31.59 6.67 14.07
N ILE A 202 -30.63 6.71 15.01
CA ILE A 202 -30.15 5.50 15.71
C ILE A 202 -31.24 4.84 16.57
N ARG A 203 -32.33 5.53 16.89
CA ARG A 203 -33.44 5.00 17.68
C ARG A 203 -34.23 3.93 16.91
N HIS A 204 -34.15 3.94 15.57
CA HIS A 204 -34.74 2.91 14.71
C HIS A 204 -33.86 1.65 14.57
N GLY A 205 -32.83 1.51 15.41
CA GLY A 205 -31.92 0.38 15.39
C GLY A 205 -30.68 0.61 14.52
N LEU A 206 -29.90 -0.46 14.35
CA LEU A 206 -28.66 -0.43 13.56
C LEU A 206 -29.00 -0.22 12.08
N GLN A 207 -28.41 0.82 11.50
CA GLN A 207 -28.51 1.14 10.08
C GLN A 207 -27.18 0.97 9.39
N MET A 208 -27.20 0.55 8.11
CA MET A 208 -25.99 0.28 7.33
C MET A 208 -25.13 1.51 7.07
N GLU A 209 -25.70 2.70 7.20
CA GLU A 209 -25.03 3.98 7.04
C GLU A 209 -24.28 4.42 8.30
N CYS A 210 -24.49 3.75 9.44
CA CYS A 210 -23.79 4.08 10.69
C CYS A 210 -22.28 3.85 10.55
N ILE A 211 -21.46 4.88 10.77
CA ILE A 211 -20.00 4.81 10.74
C ILE A 211 -19.36 4.58 12.11
N ALA A 212 -20.16 4.33 13.14
CA ALA A 212 -19.71 4.10 14.52
C ALA A 212 -18.83 5.23 15.09
N CYS A 213 -19.12 6.51 14.79
CA CYS A 213 -18.33 7.67 15.20
C CYS A 213 -18.61 8.16 16.63
N ALA A 214 -19.57 7.55 17.34
CA ALA A 214 -20.00 7.91 18.70
C ALA A 214 -20.64 9.31 18.91
N ALA A 215 -20.76 10.16 17.88
CA ALA A 215 -21.33 11.50 18.05
C ALA A 215 -22.73 11.52 18.69
N CYS A 216 -23.55 10.50 18.43
CA CYS A 216 -24.86 10.33 19.06
C CYS A 216 -24.76 9.98 20.55
N ILE A 217 -23.73 9.25 20.98
CA ILE A 217 -23.43 8.94 22.39
C ILE A 217 -23.11 10.25 23.11
N ASP A 218 -22.12 11.01 22.58
CA ASP A 218 -21.68 12.30 23.17
C ASP A 218 -22.81 13.33 23.25
N ALA A 219 -23.77 13.29 22.32
CA ALA A 219 -24.93 14.18 22.34
C ALA A 219 -26.01 13.74 23.31
N CYS A 220 -26.16 12.45 23.57
CA CYS A 220 -27.17 11.87 24.47
C CYS A 220 -26.76 11.98 25.95
N GLU A 221 -25.52 11.65 26.27
CA GLU A 221 -25.00 11.62 27.64
C GLU A 221 -25.24 12.90 28.45
N PRO A 222 -24.99 14.13 27.95
CA PRO A 222 -25.29 15.36 28.71
C PRO A 222 -26.79 15.54 28.99
N VAL A 223 -27.68 15.05 28.09
CA VAL A 223 -29.12 15.10 28.28
C VAL A 223 -29.55 14.16 29.39
N MET A 224 -29.08 12.92 29.37
CA MET A 224 -29.34 11.89 30.37
C MET A 224 -28.87 12.37 31.75
N ARG A 225 -27.67 12.94 31.80
CA ARG A 225 -27.10 13.50 33.06
C ARG A 225 -27.94 14.66 33.63
N LYS A 226 -28.39 15.58 32.77
CA LYS A 226 -29.26 16.70 33.21
C LYS A 226 -30.59 16.20 33.76
N LEU A 227 -31.10 15.12 33.17
CA LEU A 227 -32.37 14.53 33.60
C LEU A 227 -32.21 13.55 34.80
N ARG A 228 -31.00 13.35 35.29
CA ARG A 228 -30.65 12.36 36.33
C ARG A 228 -31.11 10.95 35.98
N ARG A 229 -31.06 10.60 34.69
CA ARG A 229 -31.33 9.25 34.19
C ARG A 229 -30.04 8.47 34.06
N ALA A 230 -30.14 7.13 34.03
CA ALA A 230 -28.99 6.25 33.89
C ALA A 230 -28.26 6.50 32.55
N PRO A 231 -26.92 6.54 32.53
CA PRO A 231 -26.12 6.72 31.33
C PRO A 231 -26.30 5.57 30.33
N ASP A 232 -25.60 5.67 29.20
CA ASP A 232 -25.50 4.62 28.17
C ASP A 232 -26.86 4.20 27.54
N LEU A 233 -27.77 5.16 27.32
CA LEU A 233 -28.96 4.90 26.52
C LEU A 233 -28.61 4.62 25.05
N ILE A 234 -27.55 5.25 24.56
CA ILE A 234 -26.88 4.93 23.30
C ILE A 234 -25.44 4.62 23.64
N GLY A 235 -24.93 3.48 23.19
CA GLY A 235 -23.58 3.04 23.53
C GLY A 235 -22.98 2.08 22.53
N TYR A 236 -21.69 1.78 22.71
CA TYR A 236 -21.06 0.66 22.01
C TYR A 236 -21.48 -0.64 22.65
N VAL A 237 -22.03 -1.54 21.86
CA VAL A 237 -22.51 -2.84 22.30
C VAL A 237 -22.05 -3.94 21.32
N TYR A 238 -22.01 -5.18 21.78
CA TYR A 238 -21.76 -6.32 20.91
C TYR A 238 -23.10 -6.88 20.39
N GLY A 239 -23.41 -6.58 19.13
CA GLY A 239 -24.65 -6.94 18.45
C GLY A 239 -25.88 -6.21 19.00
N GLU A 240 -26.26 -6.48 20.24
CA GLU A 240 -27.41 -5.90 20.92
C GLU A 240 -27.05 -5.39 22.31
N PRO A 241 -27.85 -4.47 22.90
CA PRO A 241 -27.65 -4.02 24.26
C PRO A 241 -27.60 -5.17 25.27
N GLY A 242 -26.49 -5.25 26.03
CA GLY A 242 -26.22 -6.37 26.96
C GLY A 242 -25.54 -7.57 26.32
N GLY A 243 -25.24 -7.53 25.01
CA GLY A 243 -24.46 -8.56 24.32
C GLY A 243 -23.02 -8.64 24.83
N ARG A 244 -22.43 -9.84 24.76
CA ARG A 244 -21.06 -10.10 25.21
C ARG A 244 -20.13 -10.31 24.01
N PRO A 245 -18.85 -9.88 24.09
CA PRO A 245 -17.88 -10.17 23.05
C PRO A 245 -17.64 -11.67 22.93
N ARG A 246 -17.79 -12.20 21.72
CA ARG A 246 -17.45 -13.58 21.38
C ARG A 246 -16.33 -13.57 20.34
N LEU A 247 -15.08 -13.55 20.80
CA LEU A 247 -13.91 -13.50 19.91
C LEU A 247 -13.71 -14.86 19.19
N ALA A 248 -13.92 -15.98 19.90
CA ALA A 248 -13.74 -17.34 19.38
C ALA A 248 -15.01 -17.86 18.68
N ARG A 249 -15.49 -17.17 17.65
CA ARG A 249 -16.60 -17.59 16.79
C ARG A 249 -16.08 -18.15 15.46
N PRO A 250 -16.78 -19.08 14.79
CA PRO A 250 -16.28 -19.75 13.59
C PRO A 250 -15.79 -18.79 12.52
N ALA A 251 -16.56 -17.75 12.20
CA ALA A 251 -16.17 -16.75 11.20
C ALA A 251 -14.89 -15.98 11.59
N ALA A 252 -14.73 -15.62 12.88
CA ALA A 252 -13.54 -14.94 13.37
C ALA A 252 -12.31 -15.86 13.36
N LEU A 253 -12.47 -17.13 13.71
CA LEU A 253 -11.39 -18.12 13.68
C LEU A 253 -10.91 -18.39 12.25
N VAL A 254 -11.84 -18.57 11.30
CA VAL A 254 -11.50 -18.75 9.88
C VAL A 254 -10.75 -17.53 9.35
N LEU A 255 -11.26 -16.33 9.61
CA LEU A 255 -10.64 -15.10 9.11
C LEU A 255 -9.29 -14.80 9.80
N ALA A 256 -9.16 -15.15 11.09
CA ALA A 256 -7.89 -15.10 11.80
C ALA A 256 -6.87 -16.09 11.21
N GLY A 257 -7.31 -17.31 10.87
CA GLY A 257 -6.50 -18.30 10.17
C GLY A 257 -6.03 -17.80 8.80
N VAL A 258 -6.92 -17.24 7.99
CA VAL A 258 -6.57 -16.62 6.70
C VAL A 258 -5.57 -15.48 6.89
N THR A 259 -5.78 -14.61 7.88
CA THR A 259 -4.86 -13.51 8.20
C THR A 259 -3.48 -14.04 8.61
N ALA A 260 -3.44 -15.06 9.46
CA ALA A 260 -2.18 -15.68 9.89
C ALA A 260 -1.42 -16.33 8.71
N VAL A 261 -2.13 -17.04 7.82
CA VAL A 261 -1.54 -17.66 6.63
C VAL A 261 -0.99 -16.59 5.68
N THR A 262 -1.78 -15.56 5.36
CA THR A 262 -1.32 -14.50 4.44
C THR A 262 -0.15 -13.70 5.02
N LEU A 263 -0.13 -13.46 6.33
CA LEU A 263 1.00 -12.84 7.03
C LEU A 263 2.24 -13.74 7.03
N ALA A 264 2.07 -15.04 7.26
CA ALA A 264 3.18 -16.01 7.20
C ALA A 264 3.78 -16.08 5.78
N VAL A 265 2.94 -16.07 4.74
CA VAL A 265 3.39 -16.00 3.35
C VAL A 265 4.16 -14.71 3.10
N LEU A 266 3.65 -13.56 3.55
CA LEU A 266 4.35 -12.28 3.43
C LEU A 266 5.72 -12.30 4.12
N VAL A 267 5.78 -12.80 5.35
CA VAL A 267 7.04 -12.91 6.10
C VAL A 267 8.01 -13.87 5.40
N ALA A 268 7.54 -15.02 4.94
CA ALA A 268 8.37 -15.98 4.22
C ALA A 268 8.92 -15.40 2.90
N THR A 269 8.09 -14.69 2.15
CA THR A 269 8.51 -14.07 0.88
C THR A 269 9.53 -12.94 1.10
N VAL A 270 9.39 -12.15 2.16
CA VAL A 270 10.34 -11.09 2.51
C VAL A 270 11.64 -11.66 3.08
N ALA A 271 11.53 -12.66 3.97
CA ALA A 271 12.70 -13.29 4.60
C ALA A 271 13.52 -14.18 3.63
N GLY A 272 12.84 -14.84 2.69
CA GLY A 272 13.49 -15.67 1.65
C GLY A 272 14.07 -14.87 0.48
N ARG A 273 14.06 -13.55 0.55
CA ARG A 273 14.57 -12.69 -0.52
C ARG A 273 16.09 -12.72 -0.59
N ALA A 274 16.64 -13.22 -1.71
CA ALA A 274 18.08 -13.22 -1.92
C ALA A 274 18.67 -11.80 -1.96
N PRO A 275 19.82 -11.54 -1.33
CA PRO A 275 20.45 -10.22 -1.29
C PRO A 275 20.96 -9.75 -2.66
N LEU A 276 21.20 -10.67 -3.58
CA LEU A 276 21.64 -10.40 -4.95
C LEU A 276 20.58 -10.89 -5.94
N GLY A 277 20.03 -9.97 -6.75
CA GLY A 277 19.15 -10.28 -7.86
C GLY A 277 19.93 -10.51 -9.15
N LEU A 278 19.61 -11.59 -9.88
CA LEU A 278 20.20 -11.92 -11.19
C LEU A 278 19.12 -12.24 -12.20
N THR A 279 19.13 -11.53 -13.31
CA THR A 279 18.31 -11.84 -14.50
C THR A 279 19.20 -11.94 -15.73
N VAL A 280 19.00 -12.96 -16.54
CA VAL A 280 19.81 -13.18 -17.75
C VAL A 280 18.87 -13.35 -18.95
N LEU A 281 19.12 -12.57 -19.98
CA LEU A 281 18.39 -12.64 -21.25
C LEU A 281 19.40 -12.74 -22.39
N GLY A 282 19.08 -13.53 -23.41
CA GLY A 282 19.81 -13.48 -24.68
C GLY A 282 19.62 -12.10 -25.33
N ASP A 283 20.68 -11.52 -25.86
CA ASP A 283 20.58 -10.27 -26.61
C ASP A 283 20.32 -10.59 -28.10
N GLU A 284 19.05 -10.58 -28.50
CA GLU A 284 18.60 -10.91 -29.85
C GLU A 284 19.17 -9.96 -30.94
N ALA A 285 19.68 -8.81 -30.55
CA ALA A 285 20.31 -7.87 -31.47
C ALA A 285 21.66 -8.38 -32.01
N TYR A 286 22.24 -9.40 -31.37
CA TYR A 286 23.53 -9.95 -31.72
C TYR A 286 23.43 -11.43 -32.06
N ALA A 287 23.57 -11.78 -33.34
CA ALA A 287 23.59 -13.15 -33.77
C ALA A 287 24.81 -13.91 -33.22
N PRO A 288 24.67 -15.14 -32.75
CA PRO A 288 25.76 -15.98 -32.31
C PRO A 288 26.80 -16.16 -33.39
N ARG A 289 28.08 -16.16 -33.04
CA ARG A 289 29.19 -16.30 -33.99
C ARG A 289 30.16 -17.38 -33.53
N ARG A 290 30.69 -18.15 -34.49
CA ARG A 290 31.78 -19.08 -34.24
C ARG A 290 33.11 -18.41 -34.61
N THR A 291 34.06 -18.45 -33.70
CA THR A 291 35.44 -17.94 -33.92
C THR A 291 36.33 -18.98 -34.58
N PRO A 292 37.46 -18.59 -35.22
CA PRO A 292 38.38 -19.49 -35.86
C PRO A 292 39.00 -20.56 -34.92
N ASP A 293 39.08 -20.26 -33.63
CA ASP A 293 39.56 -21.15 -32.56
C ASP A 293 38.47 -22.11 -32.04
N GLY A 294 37.31 -22.19 -32.71
CA GLY A 294 36.22 -23.11 -32.41
C GLY A 294 35.33 -22.71 -31.25
N ARG A 295 35.45 -21.50 -30.70
CA ARG A 295 34.55 -20.99 -29.65
C ARG A 295 33.30 -20.40 -30.27
N VAL A 296 32.19 -20.56 -29.56
CA VAL A 296 30.91 -19.94 -29.91
C VAL A 296 30.71 -18.74 -29.02
N LEU A 297 30.47 -17.57 -29.61
CA LEU A 297 30.22 -16.32 -28.92
C LEU A 297 28.72 -16.04 -28.87
N ASN A 298 28.16 -15.88 -27.70
CA ASN A 298 26.81 -15.40 -27.43
C ASN A 298 26.87 -14.09 -26.66
N THR A 299 26.04 -13.13 -27.04
CA THR A 299 25.89 -11.89 -26.27
C THR A 299 24.69 -12.04 -25.36
N LEU A 300 24.91 -11.80 -24.05
CA LEU A 300 23.90 -11.89 -23.01
C LEU A 300 23.70 -10.52 -22.37
N SER A 301 22.47 -10.20 -22.05
CA SER A 301 22.10 -9.04 -21.23
C SER A 301 21.87 -9.52 -19.80
N VAL A 302 22.80 -9.22 -18.93
CA VAL A 302 22.78 -9.61 -17.51
C VAL A 302 22.32 -8.44 -16.67
N GLY A 303 21.16 -8.57 -16.03
CA GLY A 303 20.65 -7.65 -15.04
C GLY A 303 21.11 -8.09 -13.64
N LEU A 304 21.86 -7.25 -12.96
CA LEU A 304 22.31 -7.44 -11.59
C LEU A 304 21.65 -6.42 -10.69
N GLU A 305 21.26 -6.82 -9.50
CA GLU A 305 20.64 -5.96 -8.51
C GLU A 305 21.22 -6.25 -7.12
N ASN A 306 21.91 -5.27 -6.56
CA ASN A 306 22.34 -5.34 -5.16
C ASN A 306 21.18 -4.86 -4.27
N ARG A 307 20.52 -5.78 -3.58
CA ARG A 307 19.42 -5.51 -2.64
C ARG A 307 19.92 -5.21 -1.22
N GLY A 308 21.24 -5.31 -1.02
CA GLY A 308 21.91 -5.01 0.24
C GLY A 308 22.11 -3.51 0.46
N ARG A 309 22.49 -3.17 1.69
CA ARG A 309 22.77 -1.78 2.12
C ARG A 309 24.24 -1.36 1.98
N ARG A 310 25.11 -2.28 1.53
CA ARG A 310 26.53 -2.05 1.30
C ARG A 310 26.86 -2.27 -0.18
N PRO A 311 27.87 -1.61 -0.74
CA PRO A 311 28.36 -1.93 -2.08
C PRO A 311 28.88 -3.35 -2.12
N VAL A 312 28.77 -4.00 -3.28
CA VAL A 312 29.23 -5.38 -3.49
C VAL A 312 29.91 -5.51 -4.84
N GLU A 313 31.03 -6.23 -4.88
CA GLU A 313 31.65 -6.68 -6.12
C GLU A 313 31.14 -8.09 -6.43
N VAL A 314 30.72 -8.33 -7.67
CA VAL A 314 30.10 -9.60 -8.09
C VAL A 314 30.97 -10.24 -9.15
N ASP A 315 31.40 -11.48 -8.92
CA ASP A 315 32.04 -12.33 -9.92
C ASP A 315 30.97 -13.08 -10.74
N LEU A 316 31.05 -12.97 -12.05
CA LEU A 316 30.16 -13.67 -12.99
C LEU A 316 30.85 -14.88 -13.57
N ALA A 317 30.20 -16.02 -13.50
CA ALA A 317 30.65 -17.28 -14.10
C ALA A 317 29.55 -17.88 -14.97
N LEU A 318 29.93 -18.57 -16.03
CA LEU A 318 29.04 -19.36 -16.89
C LEU A 318 29.29 -20.84 -16.66
N GLU A 319 28.26 -21.56 -16.29
CA GLU A 319 28.27 -23.02 -16.16
C GLU A 319 27.52 -23.60 -17.36
N PRO A 320 28.25 -24.13 -18.38
CA PRO A 320 27.61 -24.76 -19.54
C PRO A 320 27.03 -26.11 -19.13
N GLY A 321 25.77 -26.39 -19.55
CA GLY A 321 25.07 -27.64 -19.22
C GLY A 321 25.63 -28.88 -19.90
N ALA A 322 26.33 -28.73 -21.02
CA ALA A 322 26.90 -29.84 -21.83
C ALA A 322 28.40 -30.06 -21.58
N GLY A 323 29.00 -29.45 -20.60
CA GLY A 323 30.46 -29.44 -20.39
C GLY A 323 31.19 -28.52 -21.37
N GLY A 324 32.43 -28.19 -21.08
CA GLY A 324 33.25 -27.32 -21.93
C GLY A 324 33.81 -26.12 -21.14
N GLU A 325 34.81 -25.48 -21.71
CA GLU A 325 35.38 -24.25 -21.17
C GLU A 325 34.51 -23.08 -21.54
N ALA A 326 34.08 -22.32 -20.54
CA ALA A 326 33.23 -21.14 -20.71
C ALA A 326 33.84 -19.92 -20.04
N GLU A 327 33.83 -18.79 -20.73
CA GLU A 327 34.36 -17.52 -20.25
C GLU A 327 33.29 -16.43 -20.42
N LEU A 328 33.11 -15.57 -19.40
CA LEU A 328 32.28 -14.37 -19.47
C LEU A 328 33.15 -13.12 -19.43
N ARG A 329 32.81 -12.14 -20.26
CA ARG A 329 33.46 -10.81 -20.24
C ARG A 329 32.42 -9.68 -20.32
N PRO A 330 32.40 -8.74 -19.34
CA PRO A 330 33.25 -8.68 -18.15
C PRO A 330 32.89 -9.79 -17.14
N ALA A 331 33.91 -10.34 -16.45
CA ALA A 331 33.74 -11.34 -15.40
C ALA A 331 33.41 -10.72 -14.04
N ARG A 332 33.55 -9.41 -13.88
CA ARG A 332 33.34 -8.69 -12.61
C ARG A 332 32.52 -7.44 -12.82
N VAL A 333 31.64 -7.19 -11.85
CA VAL A 333 30.78 -6.00 -11.83
C VAL A 333 30.67 -5.49 -10.40
N ALA A 334 31.03 -4.22 -10.18
CA ALA A 334 30.80 -3.55 -8.90
C ALA A 334 29.43 -2.88 -8.90
N LEU A 335 28.70 -3.03 -7.81
CA LEU A 335 27.37 -2.48 -7.59
C LEU A 335 27.33 -1.68 -6.28
N ALA A 336 26.85 -0.47 -6.32
CA ALA A 336 26.56 0.31 -5.12
C ALA A 336 25.38 -0.31 -4.35
N ALA A 337 25.17 0.12 -3.11
CA ALA A 337 24.00 -0.30 -2.31
C ALA A 337 22.70 0.07 -3.03
N GLY A 338 21.79 -0.88 -3.18
CA GLY A 338 20.51 -0.68 -3.88
C GLY A 338 20.62 -0.49 -5.40
N GLU A 339 21.82 -0.59 -6.00
CA GLU A 339 22.01 -0.39 -7.44
C GLU A 339 21.49 -1.57 -8.24
N ARG A 340 20.77 -1.27 -9.32
CA ARG A 340 20.46 -2.21 -10.40
C ARG A 340 21.20 -1.77 -11.65
N ARG A 341 22.01 -2.67 -12.20
CA ARG A 341 22.77 -2.42 -13.40
C ARG A 341 22.53 -3.52 -14.42
N ARG A 342 22.26 -3.12 -15.64
CA ARG A 342 22.22 -4.05 -16.77
C ARG A 342 23.57 -3.97 -17.48
N VAL A 343 24.24 -5.12 -17.60
CA VAL A 343 25.55 -5.25 -18.21
C VAL A 343 25.43 -6.18 -19.41
N ARG A 344 25.98 -5.78 -20.55
CA ARG A 344 26.13 -6.66 -21.69
C ARG A 344 27.36 -7.51 -21.48
N VAL A 345 27.20 -8.82 -21.54
CA VAL A 345 28.26 -9.80 -21.27
C VAL A 345 28.42 -10.69 -22.48
N LEU A 346 29.67 -10.88 -22.91
CA LEU A 346 30.02 -11.81 -23.97
C LEU A 346 30.34 -13.17 -23.36
N ALA A 347 29.58 -14.19 -23.74
CA ALA A 347 29.79 -15.56 -23.35
C ALA A 347 30.54 -16.30 -24.47
N ALA A 348 31.77 -16.73 -24.19
CA ALA A 348 32.60 -17.52 -25.10
C ALA A 348 32.64 -18.99 -24.61
N VAL A 349 32.12 -19.93 -25.38
CA VAL A 349 32.03 -21.34 -24.98
C VAL A 349 32.71 -22.23 -26.04
N ARG A 350 33.61 -23.13 -25.60
CA ARG A 350 34.24 -24.12 -26.45
C ARG A 350 33.49 -25.44 -26.39
N GLY A 351 33.28 -26.09 -27.52
CA GLY A 351 32.59 -27.39 -27.58
C GLY A 351 31.07 -27.32 -27.45
N LEU A 352 30.45 -26.15 -27.68
CA LEU A 352 29.00 -26.03 -27.66
C LEU A 352 28.39 -26.80 -28.85
N PRO A 353 27.47 -27.77 -28.62
CA PRO A 353 26.79 -28.48 -29.70
C PRO A 353 25.91 -27.52 -30.53
N GLU A 354 25.69 -27.87 -31.80
CA GLU A 354 24.84 -27.08 -32.70
C GLU A 354 23.41 -26.94 -32.16
N GLY A 355 22.80 -25.80 -32.45
CA GLY A 355 21.46 -25.45 -31.96
C GLY A 355 21.45 -24.77 -30.60
N ARG A 356 20.40 -25.03 -29.82
CA ARG A 356 20.21 -24.45 -28.52
C ARG A 356 20.69 -25.35 -27.40
N SER A 357 21.51 -24.83 -26.53
CA SER A 357 22.04 -25.53 -25.33
C SER A 357 21.72 -24.75 -24.05
N ALA A 358 21.29 -25.48 -23.05
CA ALA A 358 21.05 -24.87 -21.72
C ALA A 358 22.39 -24.53 -21.03
N ALA A 359 22.47 -23.40 -20.40
CA ALA A 359 23.58 -22.98 -19.55
C ALA A 359 23.03 -22.21 -18.35
N ARG A 360 23.88 -21.98 -17.37
CA ARG A 360 23.53 -21.21 -16.16
C ARG A 360 24.57 -20.13 -15.94
N VAL A 361 24.12 -18.90 -15.78
CA VAL A 361 24.96 -17.81 -15.31
C VAL A 361 24.88 -17.79 -13.78
N VAL A 362 26.03 -17.75 -13.12
CA VAL A 362 26.14 -17.68 -11.66
C VAL A 362 26.82 -16.37 -11.30
N ALA A 363 26.21 -15.63 -10.41
CA ALA A 363 26.70 -14.38 -9.85
C ALA A 363 27.06 -14.62 -8.38
N ARG A 364 28.36 -14.51 -8.04
CA ARG A 364 28.88 -14.74 -6.70
C ARG A 364 29.32 -13.42 -6.08
N PRO A 365 28.71 -12.97 -4.97
CA PRO A 365 29.19 -11.80 -4.27
C PRO A 365 30.56 -12.08 -3.66
N ARG A 366 31.51 -11.17 -3.84
CA ARG A 366 32.87 -11.26 -3.31
C ARG A 366 32.88 -10.73 -1.88
N PRO A 367 33.33 -11.47 -0.91
CA PRO A 367 33.34 -11.00 0.46
C PRO A 367 34.46 -9.97 0.67
N ASP A 368 34.11 -8.76 1.05
CA ASP A 368 35.00 -7.83 1.72
C ASP A 368 35.02 -8.19 3.23
N GLY A 369 35.66 -9.33 3.59
CA GLY A 369 35.96 -9.70 4.98
C GLY A 369 34.86 -10.38 5.81
N GLU A 370 33.64 -10.59 5.29
CA GLU A 370 32.57 -11.37 5.94
C GLU A 370 32.09 -12.52 5.04
N ALA A 371 31.41 -13.51 5.65
CA ALA A 371 30.99 -14.76 5.00
C ALA A 371 30.45 -14.57 3.56
N PRO A 372 30.78 -15.48 2.61
CA PRO A 372 30.35 -15.40 1.23
C PRO A 372 28.81 -15.36 1.20
N GLY A 373 28.25 -14.29 0.62
CA GLY A 373 26.83 -14.19 0.39
C GLY A 373 26.35 -15.30 -0.55
N GLU A 374 25.06 -15.62 -0.48
CA GLU A 374 24.44 -16.64 -1.31
C GLU A 374 24.57 -16.29 -2.80
N ALA A 375 25.06 -17.24 -3.61
CA ALA A 375 25.23 -17.05 -5.04
C ALA A 375 23.87 -17.03 -5.74
N ALA A 376 23.63 -16.04 -6.59
CA ALA A 376 22.47 -16.01 -7.45
C ALA A 376 22.76 -16.77 -8.77
N SER A 377 21.80 -17.55 -9.26
CA SER A 377 21.95 -18.25 -10.52
C SER A 377 20.71 -18.09 -11.40
N ALA A 378 20.92 -17.96 -12.72
CA ALA A 378 19.84 -17.87 -13.70
C ALA A 378 20.14 -18.77 -14.90
N ALA A 379 19.12 -19.49 -15.35
CA ALA A 379 19.21 -20.32 -16.56
C ALA A 379 19.18 -19.42 -17.80
N VAL A 380 19.98 -19.80 -18.81
CA VAL A 380 20.00 -19.13 -20.11
C VAL A 380 20.16 -20.16 -21.23
N SER A 381 19.62 -19.88 -22.39
CA SER A 381 19.83 -20.69 -23.59
C SER A 381 20.92 -20.05 -24.44
N LEU A 382 21.99 -20.78 -24.69
CA LEU A 382 23.04 -20.43 -25.66
C LEU A 382 22.71 -21.01 -27.00
N VAL A 383 23.08 -20.32 -28.06
CA VAL A 383 22.83 -20.75 -29.43
C VAL A 383 24.16 -20.93 -30.14
N ALA A 384 24.38 -22.10 -30.78
CA ALA A 384 25.49 -22.31 -31.69
C ALA A 384 24.98 -22.33 -33.14
N PRO A 385 25.57 -21.50 -34.02
CA PRO A 385 25.19 -21.51 -35.43
C PRO A 385 25.58 -22.84 -36.09
N GLU A 386 24.72 -23.29 -37.03
CA GLU A 386 25.03 -24.46 -37.86
C GLU A 386 26.32 -24.22 -38.65
N VAL A 387 27.15 -25.25 -38.78
CA VAL A 387 28.34 -25.22 -39.62
C VAL A 387 27.86 -25.43 -41.05
N LYS A 388 27.88 -24.36 -41.83
CA LYS A 388 27.65 -24.45 -43.28
C LYS A 388 28.88 -24.97 -43.98
#